data_3516362f2dd25f60ce58145fda35d94c
#
_entry.id   3516362f2dd25f60ce58145fda35d94c
#
_cell.length_a   1.000
_cell.length_b   1.000
_cell.length_c   1.000
_cell.angle_alpha   90.00
_cell.angle_beta   90.00
_cell.angle_gamma   90.00
#
_symmetry.space_group_name_H-M   'P 1'
#
loop_
_entity.id
_entity.type
_entity.pdbx_description
1 polymer ?
#
loop_
_entity_poly.entity_id
_entity_poly.type
_entity_poly.pdbx_seq_one_letter_code
_entity_poly.pdbx_strand_id
1 'polypeptide(L)'
;MSALAAGASELAARCLPDETGGVLSSLSCDSRRAAALRRAGTMGFTLIEVMVALTLSAMVVLLAHQIFSGVVDGVARLNEARARETRTANARRWLIEAFGSLQAGVDSAGPFEGHSTSMGFGCWQRVSEGGLRRSRILLGQAGDGLIAQSASGRIVLADSVARVAFDYLLEPGANTTWAREWLSPVSAPLAVRLRITYLGIPGRADTLLLVVGGRG
;
A
#
# COMPACT_ATOMS: atom_id res chain seq x y z
N MET A 1 -13.44 -19.96 8.33
CA MET A 1 -14.65 -19.92 7.50
C MET A 1 -15.85 -19.81 8.43
N SER A 2 -16.76 -18.89 8.21
CA SER A 2 -17.94 -18.53 9.02
C SER A 2 -17.73 -17.32 9.93
N ALA A 3 -18.02 -16.12 9.39
CA ALA A 3 -18.64 -14.97 10.09
C ALA A 3 -18.54 -13.70 9.21
N LEU A 4 -19.28 -13.68 8.09
CA LEU A 4 -19.49 -12.45 7.28
C LEU A 4 -20.78 -12.61 6.43
N ALA A 5 -21.90 -12.90 7.11
CA ALA A 5 -23.22 -12.94 6.49
C ALA A 5 -24.30 -12.58 7.53
N ALA A 6 -24.24 -11.36 8.08
CA ALA A 6 -25.32 -10.78 8.88
C ALA A 6 -25.19 -9.24 8.79
N GLY A 7 -25.81 -8.64 7.79
CA GLY A 7 -25.78 -7.17 7.64
C GLY A 7 -26.52 -6.60 6.43
N ALA A 8 -27.33 -7.37 5.73
CA ALA A 8 -28.02 -6.90 4.53
C ALA A 8 -29.53 -7.16 4.53
N SER A 9 -30.21 -7.12 5.68
CA SER A 9 -31.65 -7.43 5.76
C SER A 9 -32.51 -6.43 6.54
N GLU A 10 -32.03 -5.17 6.74
CA GLU A 10 -32.80 -4.24 7.60
C GLU A 10 -33.06 -2.84 6.97
N LEU A 11 -33.14 -2.76 5.65
CA LEU A 11 -33.43 -1.48 4.95
C LEU A 11 -34.58 -1.57 3.93
N ALA A 12 -35.45 -2.57 4.03
CA ALA A 12 -36.61 -2.76 3.16
C ALA A 12 -37.96 -2.76 3.87
N ALA A 13 -38.13 -1.89 4.87
CA ALA A 13 -39.44 -1.74 5.52
C ALA A 13 -39.66 -0.28 5.97
N ARG A 14 -40.00 0.62 5.02
CA ARG A 14 -40.73 1.87 5.29
C ARG A 14 -41.10 2.58 4.00
N CYS A 15 -42.17 2.16 3.36
CA CYS A 15 -43.06 2.98 2.55
C CYS A 15 -44.42 2.26 2.51
N LEU A 16 -45.23 2.50 3.50
CA LEU A 16 -46.68 2.25 3.44
C LEU A 16 -47.32 3.56 2.88
N PRO A 17 -48.16 3.48 1.83
CA PRO A 17 -49.02 4.57 1.44
C PRO A 17 -50.24 4.59 2.33
N ASP A 18 -50.55 5.77 2.85
CA ASP A 18 -51.77 6.12 3.60
C ASP A 18 -52.99 6.14 2.65
N GLU A 19 -53.99 5.35 3.00
CA GLU A 19 -55.29 5.34 2.35
C GLU A 19 -56.15 6.44 2.96
N THR A 20 -56.44 7.49 2.21
CA THR A 20 -57.68 8.24 2.44
C THR A 20 -58.17 8.88 1.16
N GLY A 21 -59.26 8.37 0.69
CA GLY A 21 -60.51 8.92 0.25
C GLY A 21 -60.53 10.15 -0.64
N GLY A 22 -61.18 10.00 -1.78
CA GLY A 22 -62.05 11.08 -2.22
C GLY A 22 -61.84 11.58 -3.65
N VAL A 23 -62.91 11.41 -4.39
CA VAL A 23 -63.35 12.24 -5.54
C VAL A 23 -63.01 11.75 -6.93
N LEU A 24 -63.90 10.90 -7.42
CA LEU A 24 -64.15 10.71 -8.86
C LEU A 24 -64.59 12.03 -9.46
N SER A 25 -63.76 12.77 -10.13
CA SER A 25 -64.13 13.82 -11.07
C SER A 25 -63.73 13.39 -12.50
N SER A 26 -64.77 13.19 -13.28
CA SER A 26 -64.79 12.90 -14.70
C SER A 26 -63.79 13.76 -15.48
N LEU A 27 -62.67 13.21 -15.89
CA LEU A 27 -61.86 13.79 -16.95
C LEU A 27 -62.36 13.23 -18.28
N SER A 28 -63.27 14.00 -18.85
CA SER A 28 -63.65 13.92 -20.26
C SER A 28 -62.37 14.03 -21.08
N CYS A 29 -61.94 12.89 -21.60
CA CYS A 29 -60.75 12.76 -22.44
C CYS A 29 -61.05 13.48 -23.76
N ASP A 30 -60.51 14.68 -23.93
CA ASP A 30 -60.65 15.50 -25.13
C ASP A 30 -59.94 14.79 -26.31
N SER A 31 -60.71 13.98 -27.00
CA SER A 31 -60.29 13.20 -28.18
C SER A 31 -59.81 14.06 -29.35
N ARG A 32 -59.87 15.40 -29.23
CA ARG A 32 -59.40 16.34 -30.25
C ARG A 32 -57.90 16.63 -30.20
N ARG A 33 -57.23 16.38 -29.08
CA ARG A 33 -55.77 16.56 -28.98
C ARG A 33 -54.98 15.36 -29.52
N ALA A 34 -55.55 14.19 -29.56
CA ALA A 34 -54.89 12.99 -30.11
C ALA A 34 -54.71 13.00 -31.62
N ALA A 35 -55.54 13.79 -32.34
CA ALA A 35 -55.44 13.87 -33.81
C ALA A 35 -54.39 14.88 -34.32
N ALA A 36 -53.92 15.80 -33.49
CA ALA A 36 -52.90 16.77 -33.88
C ALA A 36 -51.45 16.24 -33.79
N LEU A 37 -51.21 15.20 -32.99
CA LEU A 37 -49.90 14.62 -32.83
C LEU A 37 -49.53 13.53 -33.87
N ARG A 38 -50.48 13.15 -34.75
CA ARG A 38 -50.22 12.16 -35.80
C ARG A 38 -49.75 12.69 -37.15
N ARG A 39 -49.48 14.01 -37.23
CA ARG A 39 -48.86 14.65 -38.41
C ARG A 39 -47.40 15.09 -38.16
N ALA A 40 -46.69 14.46 -37.25
CA ALA A 40 -45.26 14.46 -37.34
C ALA A 40 -44.90 13.56 -38.54
N GLY A 41 -44.75 14.24 -39.70
CA GLY A 41 -44.42 13.53 -40.94
C GLY A 41 -43.24 12.61 -40.71
N THR A 42 -43.34 11.39 -41.24
CA THR A 42 -42.21 10.50 -41.44
C THR A 42 -41.24 11.19 -42.41
N MET A 43 -40.50 12.18 -41.88
CA MET A 43 -39.30 12.70 -42.55
C MET A 43 -38.32 11.56 -42.52
N GLY A 44 -38.17 10.83 -43.61
CA GLY A 44 -37.11 9.84 -43.76
C GLY A 44 -35.77 10.52 -43.51
N PHE A 45 -34.97 9.92 -42.66
CA PHE A 45 -33.61 10.38 -42.46
C PHE A 45 -32.85 10.42 -43.79
N THR A 46 -32.23 11.54 -44.06
CA THR A 46 -31.36 11.66 -45.24
C THR A 46 -30.08 10.84 -44.99
N LEU A 47 -29.59 10.21 -46.09
CA LEU A 47 -28.34 9.44 -45.98
C LEU A 47 -27.19 10.23 -45.40
N ILE A 48 -27.14 11.52 -45.70
CA ILE A 48 -26.11 12.45 -45.17
C ILE A 48 -26.24 12.67 -43.65
N GLU A 49 -27.45 12.72 -43.13
CA GLU A 49 -27.72 12.92 -41.70
C GLU A 49 -27.23 11.69 -40.89
N VAL A 50 -27.44 10.49 -41.42
CA VAL A 50 -26.93 9.25 -40.82
C VAL A 50 -25.41 9.22 -40.86
N MET A 51 -24.77 9.63 -41.96
CA MET A 51 -23.31 9.69 -42.07
C MET A 51 -22.72 10.72 -41.07
N VAL A 52 -23.32 11.89 -40.95
CA VAL A 52 -22.87 12.91 -39.98
C VAL A 52 -23.06 12.42 -38.54
N ALA A 53 -24.20 11.80 -38.23
CA ALA A 53 -24.43 11.23 -36.90
C ALA A 53 -23.43 10.14 -36.53
N LEU A 54 -23.10 9.23 -37.46
CA LEU A 54 -22.10 8.20 -37.27
C LEU A 54 -20.69 8.75 -37.04
N THR A 55 -20.29 9.75 -37.84
CA THR A 55 -18.96 10.37 -37.67
C THR A 55 -18.82 11.10 -36.35
N LEU A 56 -19.84 11.86 -35.94
CA LEU A 56 -19.85 12.53 -34.64
C LEU A 56 -19.84 11.51 -33.48
N SER A 57 -20.64 10.44 -33.59
CA SER A 57 -20.67 9.38 -32.58
C SER A 57 -19.32 8.69 -32.46
N ALA A 58 -18.67 8.37 -33.59
CA ALA A 58 -17.33 7.78 -33.59
C ALA A 58 -16.30 8.72 -32.93
N MET A 59 -16.36 10.03 -33.18
CA MET A 59 -15.48 11.02 -32.57
C MET A 59 -15.68 11.09 -31.06
N VAL A 60 -16.93 11.10 -30.58
CA VAL A 60 -17.24 11.09 -29.15
C VAL A 60 -16.71 9.83 -28.47
N VAL A 61 -16.89 8.66 -29.09
CA VAL A 61 -16.40 7.39 -28.54
C VAL A 61 -14.87 7.38 -28.45
N LEU A 62 -14.17 7.89 -29.47
CA LEU A 62 -12.71 8.00 -29.45
C LEU A 62 -12.21 8.93 -28.35
N LEU A 63 -12.84 10.10 -28.18
CA LEU A 63 -12.51 11.03 -27.09
C LEU A 63 -12.76 10.40 -25.72
N ALA A 64 -13.90 9.75 -25.54
CA ALA A 64 -14.22 9.05 -24.29
C ALA A 64 -13.20 7.95 -23.98
N HIS A 65 -12.79 7.19 -24.99
CA HIS A 65 -11.77 6.16 -24.84
C HIS A 65 -10.40 6.74 -24.41
N GLN A 66 -9.96 7.85 -25.02
CA GLN A 66 -8.71 8.53 -24.62
C GLN A 66 -8.73 9.03 -23.18
N ILE A 67 -9.85 9.62 -22.76
CA ILE A 67 -10.01 10.10 -21.38
C ILE A 67 -9.97 8.90 -20.41
N PHE A 68 -10.72 7.84 -20.73
CA PHE A 68 -10.79 6.66 -19.88
C PHE A 68 -9.44 5.96 -19.71
N SER A 69 -8.70 5.76 -20.81
CA SER A 69 -7.34 5.17 -20.75
C SER A 69 -6.39 6.02 -19.90
N GLY A 70 -6.43 7.35 -20.03
CA GLY A 70 -5.62 8.26 -19.22
C GLY A 70 -5.94 8.16 -17.71
N VAL A 71 -7.21 8.00 -17.34
CA VAL A 71 -7.63 7.80 -15.95
C VAL A 71 -7.15 6.45 -15.41
N VAL A 72 -7.30 5.38 -16.18
CA VAL A 72 -6.85 4.02 -15.78
C VAL A 72 -5.34 4.01 -15.54
N ASP A 73 -4.55 4.59 -16.45
CA ASP A 73 -3.10 4.69 -16.30
C ASP A 73 -2.70 5.55 -15.08
N GLY A 74 -3.43 6.63 -14.84
CA GLY A 74 -3.23 7.48 -13.67
C GLY A 74 -3.46 6.73 -12.35
N VAL A 75 -4.55 5.97 -12.27
CA VAL A 75 -4.88 5.15 -11.09
C VAL A 75 -3.83 4.04 -10.87
N ALA A 76 -3.38 3.39 -11.96
CA ALA A 76 -2.34 2.36 -11.86
C ALA A 76 -1.03 2.93 -11.27
N ARG A 77 -0.58 4.08 -11.76
CA ARG A 77 0.62 4.78 -11.23
C ARG A 77 0.47 5.18 -9.77
N LEU A 78 -0.70 5.69 -9.38
CA LEU A 78 -0.98 6.06 -7.98
C LEU A 78 -0.96 4.84 -7.07
N ASN A 79 -1.55 3.73 -7.49
CA ASN A 79 -1.55 2.48 -6.72
C ASN A 79 -0.14 1.92 -6.56
N GLU A 80 0.69 1.98 -7.60
CA GLU A 80 2.09 1.57 -7.53
C GLU A 80 2.90 2.46 -6.58
N ALA A 81 2.72 3.79 -6.64
CA ALA A 81 3.37 4.73 -5.74
C ALA A 81 2.97 4.46 -4.27
N ARG A 82 1.68 4.27 -3.99
CA ARG A 82 1.17 3.92 -2.65
C ARG A 82 1.71 2.57 -2.16
N ALA A 83 1.78 1.57 -3.04
CA ALA A 83 2.33 0.26 -2.68
C ALA A 83 3.80 0.35 -2.27
N ARG A 84 4.61 1.18 -2.97
CA ARG A 84 6.01 1.43 -2.63
C ARG A 84 6.13 2.15 -1.28
N GLU A 85 5.33 3.19 -1.05
CA GLU A 85 5.32 3.94 0.22
C GLU A 85 4.93 3.03 1.40
N THR A 86 3.88 2.23 1.23
CA THR A 86 3.43 1.27 2.25
C THR A 86 4.51 0.22 2.57
N ARG A 87 5.23 -0.29 1.56
CA ARG A 87 6.33 -1.24 1.76
C ARG A 87 7.46 -0.60 2.59
N THR A 88 7.85 0.62 2.25
CA THR A 88 8.90 1.35 2.98
C THR A 88 8.50 1.62 4.43
N ALA A 89 7.25 2.05 4.67
CA ALA A 89 6.73 2.27 6.01
C ALA A 89 6.68 0.97 6.83
N ASN A 90 6.23 -0.13 6.23
CA ASN A 90 6.18 -1.44 6.88
C ASN A 90 7.58 -1.98 7.18
N ALA A 91 8.53 -1.83 6.26
CA ALA A 91 9.92 -2.22 6.46
C ALA A 91 10.56 -1.45 7.63
N ARG A 92 10.33 -0.13 7.69
CA ARG A 92 10.81 0.72 8.80
C ARG A 92 10.20 0.28 10.14
N ARG A 93 8.89 0.04 10.18
CA ARG A 93 8.19 -0.43 11.38
C ARG A 93 8.75 -1.78 11.84
N TRP A 94 8.91 -2.70 10.91
CA TRP A 94 9.46 -4.03 11.20
C TRP A 94 10.88 -3.92 11.77
N LEU A 95 11.75 -3.08 11.19
CA LEU A 95 13.09 -2.83 11.73
C LEU A 95 13.05 -2.30 13.15
N ILE A 96 12.21 -1.31 13.43
CA ILE A 96 12.07 -0.72 14.78
C ILE A 96 11.60 -1.79 15.77
N GLU A 97 10.63 -2.63 15.42
CA GLU A 97 10.15 -3.71 16.27
C GLU A 97 11.22 -4.79 16.50
N ALA A 98 11.95 -5.18 15.45
CA ALA A 98 13.02 -6.16 15.54
C ALA A 98 14.14 -5.68 16.45
N PHE A 99 14.57 -4.41 16.33
CA PHE A 99 15.59 -3.81 17.17
C PHE A 99 15.11 -3.55 18.60
N GLY A 100 13.85 -3.17 18.77
CA GLY A 100 13.23 -3.02 20.11
C GLY A 100 13.13 -4.34 20.88
N SER A 101 13.06 -5.47 20.19
CA SER A 101 13.05 -6.82 20.77
C SER A 101 14.40 -7.53 20.73
N LEU A 102 15.46 -6.84 20.31
CA LEU A 102 16.81 -7.39 20.21
C LEU A 102 17.33 -7.73 21.60
N GLN A 103 17.89 -8.93 21.73
CA GLN A 103 18.56 -9.38 22.93
C GLN A 103 20.02 -9.66 22.62
N ALA A 104 20.90 -9.02 23.40
CA ALA A 104 22.30 -9.36 23.41
C ALA A 104 22.51 -10.59 24.31
N GLY A 105 23.24 -11.59 23.82
CA GLY A 105 23.57 -12.77 24.60
C GLY A 105 23.94 -13.96 23.74
N VAL A 106 24.60 -14.94 24.37
CA VAL A 106 25.14 -16.15 23.72
C VAL A 106 24.10 -17.27 23.56
N ASP A 107 22.81 -16.94 23.68
CA ASP A 107 21.74 -17.92 23.58
C ASP A 107 21.52 -18.47 22.15
N SER A 108 20.50 -19.30 21.99
CA SER A 108 20.18 -20.06 20.76
C SER A 108 20.07 -19.24 19.47
N ALA A 109 19.93 -17.91 19.54
CA ALA A 109 19.90 -17.01 18.37
C ALA A 109 21.30 -16.45 18.02
N GLY A 110 22.34 -16.78 18.79
CA GLY A 110 23.70 -16.32 18.59
C GLY A 110 23.96 -14.85 18.99
N PRO A 111 25.23 -14.44 19.03
CA PRO A 111 25.63 -13.09 19.39
C PRO A 111 25.19 -12.06 18.35
N PHE A 112 25.22 -10.78 18.76
CA PHE A 112 25.13 -9.69 17.81
C PHE A 112 26.46 -9.56 17.05
N GLU A 113 26.39 -9.60 15.73
CA GLU A 113 27.52 -9.43 14.83
C GLU A 113 27.22 -8.31 13.86
N GLY A 114 28.07 -7.29 13.82
CA GLY A 114 27.85 -6.13 12.95
C GLY A 114 29.05 -5.87 12.06
N HIS A 115 28.82 -5.85 10.74
CA HIS A 115 29.78 -5.45 9.72
C HIS A 115 29.29 -4.18 9.02
N SER A 116 30.16 -3.54 8.25
CA SER A 116 29.82 -2.28 7.55
C SER A 116 28.69 -2.42 6.52
N THR A 117 28.42 -3.62 5.99
CA THR A 117 27.42 -3.90 4.93
C THR A 117 26.37 -4.94 5.33
N SER A 118 26.57 -5.61 6.46
CA SER A 118 25.66 -6.65 6.94
C SER A 118 25.70 -6.74 8.47
N MET A 119 24.64 -7.28 9.06
CA MET A 119 24.60 -7.58 10.48
C MET A 119 23.75 -8.81 10.76
N GLY A 120 24.07 -9.50 11.87
CA GLY A 120 23.32 -10.63 12.40
C GLY A 120 22.94 -10.40 13.87
N PHE A 121 21.68 -10.65 14.21
CA PHE A 121 21.20 -10.49 15.58
C PHE A 121 20.01 -11.39 15.90
N GLY A 122 19.80 -11.68 17.18
CA GLY A 122 18.65 -12.41 17.69
C GLY A 122 17.53 -11.46 18.11
N CYS A 123 16.30 -11.75 17.71
CA CYS A 123 15.12 -10.98 18.15
C CYS A 123 13.90 -11.90 18.32
N TRP A 124 12.87 -11.38 18.98
CA TRP A 124 11.59 -12.05 19.08
C TRP A 124 10.72 -11.74 17.87
N GLN A 125 10.28 -12.77 17.17
CA GLN A 125 9.36 -12.66 16.05
C GLN A 125 8.02 -13.29 16.41
N ARG A 126 6.94 -12.62 16.01
CA ARG A 126 5.59 -13.20 16.10
C ARG A 126 5.44 -14.26 15.01
N VAL A 127 5.04 -15.47 15.39
CA VAL A 127 4.70 -16.54 14.46
C VAL A 127 3.21 -16.56 14.15
N SER A 128 2.86 -17.12 13.00
CA SER A 128 1.47 -17.20 12.52
C SER A 128 0.52 -17.94 13.47
N GLU A 129 1.06 -18.81 14.32
CA GLU A 129 0.33 -19.58 15.33
C GLU A 129 0.01 -18.78 16.60
N GLY A 130 0.33 -17.49 16.65
CA GLY A 130 -0.01 -16.58 17.75
C GLY A 130 1.02 -16.48 18.87
N GLY A 131 2.18 -17.16 18.75
CA GLY A 131 3.28 -17.12 19.72
C GLY A 131 4.39 -16.13 19.35
N LEU A 132 5.35 -15.98 20.27
CA LEU A 132 6.63 -15.33 20.01
C LEU A 132 7.72 -16.41 19.92
N ARG A 133 8.48 -16.36 18.84
CA ARG A 133 9.63 -17.25 18.63
C ARG A 133 10.89 -16.42 18.51
N ARG A 134 11.93 -16.88 19.17
CA ARG A 134 13.26 -16.31 19.02
C ARG A 134 13.86 -16.75 17.69
N SER A 135 14.38 -15.81 16.92
CA SER A 135 14.92 -16.07 15.58
C SER A 135 16.14 -15.22 15.34
N ARG A 136 17.15 -15.80 14.68
CA ARG A 136 18.29 -15.05 14.17
C ARG A 136 17.89 -14.37 12.86
N ILE A 137 18.20 -13.09 12.77
CA ILE A 137 18.02 -12.29 11.55
C ILE A 137 19.39 -11.92 11.01
N LEU A 138 19.56 -12.13 9.71
CA LEU A 138 20.67 -11.60 8.93
C LEU A 138 20.13 -10.47 8.07
N LEU A 139 20.64 -9.27 8.28
CA LEU A 139 20.28 -8.06 7.55
C LEU A 139 21.46 -7.62 6.69
N GLY A 140 21.24 -7.38 5.41
CA GLY A 140 22.32 -6.98 4.52
C GLY A 140 21.84 -6.72 3.10
N GLN A 141 22.77 -6.29 2.25
CA GLN A 141 22.51 -6.08 0.84
C GLN A 141 22.61 -7.41 0.08
N ALA A 142 21.63 -7.68 -0.78
CA ALA A 142 21.69 -8.79 -1.73
C ALA A 142 21.11 -8.33 -3.08
N GLY A 143 21.99 -8.33 -4.08
CA GLY A 143 21.67 -7.72 -5.37
C GLY A 143 21.42 -6.22 -5.22
N ASP A 144 20.32 -5.76 -5.76
CA ASP A 144 19.83 -4.38 -5.70
C ASP A 144 18.84 -4.12 -4.55
N GLY A 145 18.79 -4.99 -3.54
CA GLY A 145 17.87 -4.86 -2.40
C GLY A 145 18.54 -4.93 -1.04
N LEU A 146 17.93 -4.26 -0.06
CA LEU A 146 18.17 -4.51 1.36
C LEU A 146 17.24 -5.64 1.80
N ILE A 147 17.81 -6.71 2.33
CA ILE A 147 17.06 -7.88 2.73
C ILE A 147 17.27 -8.24 4.20
N ALA A 148 16.23 -8.78 4.81
CA ALA A 148 16.29 -9.48 6.07
C ALA A 148 16.02 -10.97 5.81
N GLN A 149 16.92 -11.83 6.29
CA GLN A 149 16.79 -13.27 6.19
C GLN A 149 16.68 -13.88 7.58
N SER A 150 15.70 -14.76 7.78
CA SER A 150 15.52 -15.54 9.01
C SER A 150 15.26 -17.00 8.66
N ALA A 151 15.15 -17.85 9.67
CA ALA A 151 14.77 -19.26 9.47
C ALA A 151 13.36 -19.42 8.86
N SER A 152 12.47 -18.42 9.04
CA SER A 152 11.11 -18.42 8.50
C SER A 152 11.01 -17.89 7.07
N GLY A 153 12.10 -17.34 6.51
CA GLY A 153 12.13 -16.82 5.14
C GLY A 153 12.93 -15.55 4.95
N ARG A 154 12.80 -15.01 3.76
CA ARG A 154 13.47 -13.80 3.31
C ARG A 154 12.43 -12.67 3.10
N ILE A 155 12.74 -11.48 3.59
CA ILE A 155 11.93 -10.27 3.44
C ILE A 155 12.76 -9.22 2.73
N VAL A 156 12.22 -8.61 1.67
CA VAL A 156 12.82 -7.45 1.01
C VAL A 156 12.32 -6.20 1.71
N LEU A 157 13.25 -5.42 2.27
CA LEU A 157 12.96 -4.19 3.02
C LEU A 157 13.04 -2.94 2.16
N ALA A 158 13.94 -2.93 1.18
CA ALA A 158 14.05 -1.86 0.21
C ALA A 158 14.54 -2.41 -1.12
N ASP A 159 14.01 -1.85 -2.22
CA ASP A 159 14.39 -2.15 -3.60
C ASP A 159 15.24 -1.02 -4.18
N SER A 160 15.94 -1.30 -5.30
CA SER A 160 16.75 -0.34 -6.04
C SER A 160 17.84 0.31 -5.18
N VAL A 161 18.50 -0.48 -4.35
CA VAL A 161 19.54 -0.08 -3.42
C VAL A 161 20.91 -0.17 -4.11
N ALA A 162 21.60 0.95 -4.20
CA ALA A 162 22.98 1.01 -4.70
C ALA A 162 23.99 0.58 -3.63
N ARG A 163 23.76 1.02 -2.38
CA ARG A 163 24.67 0.75 -1.26
C ARG A 163 23.95 0.79 0.07
N VAL A 164 24.32 -0.16 0.94
CA VAL A 164 23.93 -0.20 2.36
C VAL A 164 25.19 0.02 3.20
N ALA A 165 25.06 0.81 4.26
CA ALA A 165 26.12 0.99 5.25
C ALA A 165 25.54 1.00 6.66
N PHE A 166 26.21 0.29 7.57
CA PHE A 166 25.87 0.23 8.98
C PHE A 166 26.98 0.88 9.80
N ASP A 167 26.59 1.70 10.75
CA ASP A 167 27.48 2.23 11.78
C ASP A 167 26.88 1.92 13.17
N TYR A 168 27.70 1.58 14.11
CA TYR A 168 27.34 1.10 15.45
C TYR A 168 27.76 2.12 16.49
N LEU A 169 26.86 2.53 17.38
CA LEU A 169 27.14 3.47 18.44
C LEU A 169 27.88 2.77 19.58
N LEU A 170 29.13 3.17 19.83
CA LEU A 170 29.94 2.63 20.92
C LEU A 170 29.55 3.23 22.27
N GLU A 171 29.53 4.56 22.34
CA GLU A 171 29.24 5.29 23.56
C GLU A 171 28.34 6.50 23.27
N PRO A 172 27.27 6.74 24.07
CA PRO A 172 26.49 7.95 24.00
C PRO A 172 27.19 9.09 24.76
N GLY A 173 27.17 10.29 24.23
CA GLY A 173 27.70 11.44 24.95
C GLY A 173 28.23 12.55 24.06
N ALA A 174 28.97 13.49 24.64
CA ALA A 174 29.54 14.61 23.91
C ALA A 174 30.52 14.21 22.81
N ASN A 175 31.20 13.06 22.96
CA ASN A 175 32.09 12.48 21.97
C ASN A 175 31.48 11.18 21.43
N THR A 176 30.35 11.28 20.75
CA THR A 176 29.66 10.13 20.15
C THR A 176 30.56 9.45 19.13
N THR A 177 31.01 8.25 19.43
CA THR A 177 31.88 7.46 18.54
C THR A 177 31.08 6.40 17.83
N TRP A 178 31.19 6.37 16.50
CA TRP A 178 30.55 5.37 15.63
C TRP A 178 31.61 4.44 15.05
N ALA A 179 31.43 3.12 15.24
CA ALA A 179 32.25 2.08 14.65
C ALA A 179 31.58 1.51 13.41
N ARG A 180 32.38 0.96 12.49
CA ARG A 180 31.89 0.25 11.29
C ARG A 180 31.76 -1.25 11.51
N GLU A 181 32.25 -1.76 12.63
CA GLU A 181 32.22 -3.16 12.99
C GLU A 181 31.89 -3.30 14.46
N TRP A 182 31.12 -4.31 14.79
CA TRP A 182 30.74 -4.70 16.13
C TRP A 182 30.87 -6.19 16.31
N LEU A 183 31.85 -6.64 17.03
CA LEU A 183 32.19 -8.06 17.22
C LEU A 183 32.10 -8.50 18.68
N SER A 184 31.35 -7.78 19.51
CA SER A 184 31.18 -8.20 20.91
C SER A 184 30.24 -9.39 21.01
N PRO A 185 30.68 -10.53 21.57
CA PRO A 185 29.82 -11.72 21.70
C PRO A 185 28.79 -11.58 22.83
N VAL A 186 28.98 -10.61 23.75
CA VAL A 186 28.17 -10.51 24.98
C VAL A 186 27.32 -9.24 25.06
N SER A 187 27.51 -8.30 24.14
CA SER A 187 26.80 -7.03 24.15
C SER A 187 26.32 -6.63 22.77
N ALA A 188 25.24 -5.84 22.71
CA ALA A 188 24.78 -5.17 21.51
C ALA A 188 25.13 -3.68 21.56
N PRO A 189 25.25 -2.99 20.42
CA PRO A 189 25.41 -1.54 20.39
C PRO A 189 24.15 -0.88 20.92
N LEU A 190 24.29 0.35 21.44
CA LEU A 190 23.14 1.14 21.93
C LEU A 190 22.22 1.59 20.80
N ALA A 191 22.79 1.88 19.65
CA ALA A 191 22.06 2.22 18.44
C ALA A 191 22.83 1.80 17.18
N VAL A 192 22.11 1.57 16.11
CA VAL A 192 22.66 1.30 14.79
C VAL A 192 22.14 2.37 13.82
N ARG A 193 23.04 2.98 13.09
CA ARG A 193 22.72 3.88 12.00
C ARG A 193 22.79 3.14 10.68
N LEU A 194 21.65 2.93 10.06
CA LEU A 194 21.51 2.35 8.73
C LEU A 194 21.42 3.45 7.69
N ARG A 195 22.33 3.46 6.73
CA ARG A 195 22.31 4.37 5.58
C ARG A 195 22.05 3.56 4.31
N ILE A 196 21.05 3.97 3.54
CA ILE A 196 20.65 3.35 2.28
C ILE A 196 20.81 4.38 1.18
N THR A 197 21.60 4.08 0.17
CA THR A 197 21.73 4.89 -1.05
C THR A 197 21.00 4.18 -2.17
N TYR A 198 20.16 4.88 -2.92
CA TYR A 198 19.34 4.30 -3.97
C TYR A 198 19.94 4.44 -5.36
N LEU A 199 19.62 3.48 -6.24
CA LEU A 199 19.97 3.51 -7.66
C LEU A 199 19.09 4.51 -8.41
N GLY A 200 19.65 5.14 -9.45
CA GLY A 200 18.89 5.95 -10.41
C GLY A 200 18.52 7.37 -9.96
N ILE A 201 18.71 7.74 -8.70
CA ILE A 201 18.46 9.10 -8.21
C ILE A 201 19.70 9.61 -7.50
N PRO A 202 20.54 10.43 -8.16
CA PRO A 202 21.74 10.99 -7.54
C PRO A 202 21.41 11.75 -6.25
N GLY A 203 22.13 11.44 -5.17
CA GLY A 203 21.97 12.11 -3.87
C GLY A 203 20.79 11.63 -3.02
N ARG A 204 19.96 10.69 -3.49
CA ARG A 204 18.92 10.11 -2.64
C ARG A 204 19.54 9.09 -1.69
N ALA A 205 19.57 9.45 -0.43
CA ALA A 205 20.00 8.57 0.66
C ALA A 205 19.03 8.69 1.83
N ASP A 206 18.64 7.55 2.38
CA ASP A 206 17.86 7.50 3.61
C ASP A 206 18.77 7.08 4.75
N THR A 207 18.59 7.72 5.91
CA THR A 207 19.29 7.36 7.14
C THR A 207 18.26 7.01 8.21
N LEU A 208 18.38 5.79 8.74
CA LEU A 208 17.53 5.31 9.81
C LEU A 208 18.38 5.06 11.06
N LEU A 209 17.97 5.62 12.18
CA LEU A 209 18.56 5.36 13.49
C LEU A 209 17.70 4.32 14.21
N LEU A 210 18.30 3.19 14.54
CA LEU A 210 17.65 2.04 15.19
C LEU A 210 18.22 1.94 16.61
N VAL A 211 17.39 2.18 17.61
CA VAL A 211 17.78 2.10 19.03
C VAL A 211 17.55 0.65 19.49
N VAL A 212 18.55 0.08 20.16
CA VAL A 212 18.51 -1.30 20.67
C VAL A 212 17.87 -1.32 22.05
N GLY A 213 16.90 -2.20 22.26
CA GLY A 213 16.25 -2.38 23.55
C GLY A 213 15.40 -1.21 24.04
N GLY A 214 15.14 -0.22 23.18
CA GLY A 214 14.38 0.98 23.51
C GLY A 214 12.87 0.74 23.56
N ARG A 215 12.40 0.03 24.57
CA ARG A 215 11.04 0.22 25.10
C ARG A 215 11.19 1.00 26.41
N GLY A 216 11.12 2.34 26.28
CA GLY A 216 10.73 3.20 27.38
C GLY A 216 9.23 3.15 27.57
#